data_efa9d96065b966681f48b263436df665
#
_entry.id   efa9d96065b966681f48b263436df665
#
_cell.length_a   1.000
_cell.length_b   1.000
_cell.length_c   1.000
_cell.angle_alpha   90.00
_cell.angle_beta   90.00
_cell.angle_gamma   90.00
#
_symmetry.space_group_name_H-M   'P 1'
#
loop_
_entity.id
_entity.type
_entity.pdbx_description
1 polymer ?
#
loop_
_entity_poly.entity_id
_entity_poly.type
_entity_poly.pdbx_seq_one_letter_code
_entity_poly.pdbx_strand_id
1 'polypeptide(L)'
;SGYENGYFRPTASTTRQQLWMVLARLSGTRPADMAMARQWAINTGVSDGSNPSGVLSRQQLLTMLYRYAKSQGVNVSASAKLTGYADSAAVASYAKEALSWAAAKGIVSGSNGKLNPEGTATRAHFAVFLYRYSHG
;
A
#
# COMPACT_ATOMS: atom_id res chain seq x y z
N SER A 1 11.31 -16.68 -14.06
CA SER A 1 10.66 -15.85 -13.07
C SER A 1 11.65 -15.27 -12.10
N GLY A 2 11.27 -14.23 -11.43
CA GLY A 2 12.10 -13.59 -10.43
C GLY A 2 12.44 -14.46 -9.25
N TYR A 3 11.82 -15.59 -9.12
CA TYR A 3 12.01 -16.46 -7.96
C TYR A 3 13.25 -17.28 -8.02
N GLU A 4 13.67 -17.64 -9.19
CA GLU A 4 14.82 -18.51 -9.35
C GLU A 4 16.04 -17.87 -8.73
N ASN A 5 16.07 -16.56 -8.67
CA ASN A 5 17.15 -15.81 -8.03
C ASN A 5 16.78 -15.35 -6.64
N GLY A 6 15.64 -15.79 -6.11
CA GLY A 6 15.18 -15.37 -4.81
C GLY A 6 14.69 -13.94 -4.76
N TYR A 7 14.39 -13.31 -5.89
CA TYR A 7 13.90 -11.93 -5.92
C TYR A 7 12.53 -11.79 -5.34
N PHE A 8 11.64 -12.73 -5.64
CA PHE A 8 10.33 -12.69 -5.06
C PHE A 8 10.30 -13.61 -3.85
N ARG A 9 10.02 -13.03 -2.70
CA ARG A 9 9.91 -13.76 -1.45
C ARG A 9 8.57 -13.38 -0.82
N PRO A 10 7.55 -14.24 -0.94
CA PRO A 10 6.19 -13.87 -0.49
C PRO A 10 6.13 -13.44 0.97
N THR A 11 6.98 -14.01 1.82
CA THR A 11 6.99 -13.69 3.25
C THR A 11 7.94 -12.55 3.60
N ALA A 12 8.74 -12.08 2.65
CA ALA A 12 9.64 -10.96 2.92
C ALA A 12 8.85 -9.67 3.11
N SER A 13 9.34 -8.80 3.99
CA SER A 13 8.72 -7.51 4.25
C SER A 13 8.86 -6.57 3.05
N THR A 14 7.93 -5.65 2.93
CA THR A 14 7.98 -4.58 1.94
C THR A 14 8.48 -3.31 2.62
N THR A 15 9.52 -2.68 2.05
CA THR A 15 10.02 -1.41 2.55
C THR A 15 9.35 -0.24 1.86
N ARG A 16 9.46 0.95 2.48
CA ARG A 16 8.87 2.17 1.94
C ARG A 16 9.43 2.47 0.55
N GLN A 17 10.75 2.44 0.39
CA GLN A 17 11.34 2.77 -0.92
C GLN A 17 11.00 1.75 -2.02
N GLN A 18 10.83 0.48 -1.64
CA GLN A 18 10.39 -0.53 -2.61
C GLN A 18 8.99 -0.19 -3.15
N LEU A 19 8.11 0.20 -2.26
CA LEU A 19 6.75 0.59 -2.66
C LEU A 19 6.80 1.85 -3.55
N TRP A 20 7.59 2.85 -3.18
CA TRP A 20 7.72 4.06 -3.99
C TRP A 20 8.15 3.73 -5.41
N MET A 21 9.15 2.86 -5.55
CA MET A 21 9.67 2.48 -6.87
C MET A 21 8.59 1.80 -7.71
N VAL A 22 7.86 0.87 -7.13
CA VAL A 22 6.82 0.15 -7.87
C VAL A 22 5.69 1.10 -8.29
N LEU A 23 5.23 1.94 -7.38
CA LEU A 23 4.15 2.87 -7.68
C LEU A 23 4.57 3.91 -8.73
N ALA A 24 5.82 4.38 -8.67
CA ALA A 24 6.34 5.29 -9.67
C ALA A 24 6.33 4.66 -11.05
N ARG A 25 6.74 3.40 -11.14
CA ARG A 25 6.74 2.69 -12.42
C ARG A 25 5.32 2.49 -12.94
N LEU A 26 4.39 2.18 -12.05
CA LEU A 26 2.98 2.06 -12.44
C LEU A 26 2.41 3.35 -12.99
N SER A 27 2.86 4.48 -12.48
CA SER A 27 2.41 5.80 -12.94
C SER A 27 2.99 6.19 -14.29
N GLY A 28 3.92 5.38 -14.82
CA GLY A 28 4.62 5.70 -16.06
C GLY A 28 5.94 6.43 -15.85
N THR A 29 6.24 6.80 -14.63
CA THR A 29 7.53 7.39 -14.28
C THR A 29 8.55 6.27 -14.17
N ARG A 30 9.76 6.52 -14.63
CA ARG A 30 10.81 5.49 -14.60
C ARG A 30 12.01 5.99 -13.83
N PRO A 31 11.97 5.92 -12.49
CA PRO A 31 13.10 6.36 -11.70
C PRO A 31 14.34 5.53 -12.02
N ALA A 32 15.46 6.20 -12.18
CA ALA A 32 16.72 5.52 -12.44
C ALA A 32 17.27 4.84 -11.18
N ASP A 33 16.89 5.36 -10.02
CA ASP A 33 17.38 4.84 -8.74
C ASP A 33 16.38 5.16 -7.63
N MET A 34 16.70 4.71 -6.43
CA MET A 34 15.81 4.91 -5.28
C MET A 34 15.68 6.37 -4.87
N ALA A 35 16.71 7.19 -5.12
CA ALA A 35 16.65 8.61 -4.81
C ALA A 35 15.56 9.30 -5.67
N MET A 36 15.46 8.92 -6.92
CA MET A 36 14.43 9.46 -7.81
C MET A 36 13.05 8.94 -7.43
N ALA A 37 12.94 7.68 -7.01
CA ALA A 37 11.67 7.13 -6.54
C ALA A 37 11.20 7.87 -5.29
N ARG A 38 12.12 8.20 -4.37
CA ARG A 38 11.82 8.96 -3.18
C ARG A 38 11.30 10.35 -3.55
N GLN A 39 11.97 11.02 -4.48
CA GLN A 39 11.56 12.36 -4.91
C GLN A 39 10.18 12.32 -5.56
N TRP A 40 9.92 11.30 -6.37
CA TRP A 40 8.60 11.11 -6.96
C TRP A 40 7.52 10.96 -5.87
N ALA A 41 7.81 10.18 -4.83
CA ALA A 41 6.86 9.95 -3.74
C ALA A 41 6.55 11.26 -3.00
N ILE A 42 7.57 12.09 -2.76
CA ILE A 42 7.39 13.39 -2.13
C ILE A 42 6.55 14.31 -3.02
N ASN A 43 6.89 14.37 -4.30
CA ASN A 43 6.24 15.29 -5.24
C ASN A 43 4.76 14.95 -5.46
N THR A 44 4.42 13.67 -5.42
CA THR A 44 3.04 13.22 -5.65
C THR A 44 2.21 13.17 -4.37
N GLY A 45 2.83 13.31 -3.21
CA GLY A 45 2.13 13.21 -1.94
C GLY A 45 1.90 11.79 -1.47
N VAL A 46 2.47 10.79 -2.15
CA VAL A 46 2.36 9.40 -1.74
C VAL A 46 3.05 9.17 -0.39
N SER A 47 4.16 9.85 -0.18
CA SER A 47 4.95 9.73 1.05
C SER A 47 5.70 11.03 1.31
N ASP A 48 6.15 11.22 2.54
CA ASP A 48 7.03 12.33 2.90
C ASP A 48 8.51 12.02 2.63
N GLY A 49 8.80 10.83 2.11
CA GLY A 49 10.16 10.42 1.78
C GLY A 49 10.99 9.97 2.97
N SER A 50 10.42 9.92 4.16
CA SER A 50 11.15 9.51 5.35
C SER A 50 11.34 8.00 5.41
N ASN A 51 12.39 7.58 6.10
CA ASN A 51 12.66 6.18 6.45
C ASN A 51 12.57 5.22 5.27
N PRO A 52 13.40 5.42 4.21
CA PRO A 52 13.26 4.63 2.98
C PRO A 52 13.38 3.12 3.17
N SER A 53 14.24 2.67 4.09
CA SER A 53 14.42 1.25 4.35
C SER A 53 13.46 0.72 5.40
N GLY A 54 12.58 1.55 5.93
CA GLY A 54 11.61 1.14 6.94
C GLY A 54 10.60 0.16 6.39
N VAL A 55 10.29 -0.85 7.18
CA VAL A 55 9.30 -1.87 6.84
C VAL A 55 7.90 -1.29 7.01
N LEU A 56 7.03 -1.55 6.06
CA LEU A 56 5.66 -1.06 6.10
C LEU A 56 4.76 -1.99 6.90
N SER A 57 3.83 -1.41 7.64
CA SER A 57 2.67 -2.15 8.14
C SER A 57 1.61 -2.20 7.03
N ARG A 58 0.62 -3.08 7.21
CA ARG A 58 -0.47 -3.21 6.24
C ARG A 58 -1.21 -1.88 6.09
N GLN A 59 -1.49 -1.19 7.20
CA GLN A 59 -2.19 0.10 7.11
C GLN A 59 -1.34 1.18 6.44
N GLN A 60 -0.03 1.16 6.63
CA GLN A 60 0.86 2.11 5.94
C GLN A 60 0.87 1.87 4.44
N LEU A 61 0.95 0.60 4.03
CA LEU A 61 0.92 0.25 2.62
C LEU A 61 -0.38 0.69 1.97
N LEU A 62 -1.51 0.40 2.62
CA LEU A 62 -2.82 0.78 2.09
C LEU A 62 -3.00 2.30 2.05
N THR A 63 -2.45 3.01 3.02
CA THR A 63 -2.48 4.47 3.01
C THR A 63 -1.70 5.04 1.82
N MET A 64 -0.54 4.47 1.53
CA MET A 64 0.23 4.91 0.36
C MET A 64 -0.46 4.58 -0.95
N LEU A 65 -1.09 3.41 -1.04
CA LEU A 65 -1.86 3.04 -2.22
C LEU A 65 -3.03 4.00 -2.43
N TYR A 66 -3.71 4.36 -1.37
CA TYR A 66 -4.80 5.34 -1.40
C TYR A 66 -4.30 6.69 -1.92
N ARG A 67 -3.18 7.17 -1.39
CA ARG A 67 -2.58 8.43 -1.83
C ARG A 67 -2.13 8.35 -3.28
N TYR A 68 -1.60 7.21 -3.69
CA TYR A 68 -1.23 6.97 -5.07
C TYR A 68 -2.44 7.08 -6.00
N ALA A 69 -3.54 6.39 -5.65
CA ALA A 69 -4.76 6.45 -6.44
C ALA A 69 -5.25 7.90 -6.59
N LYS A 70 -5.23 8.64 -5.50
CA LYS A 70 -5.61 10.05 -5.50
C LYS A 70 -4.72 10.88 -6.44
N SER A 71 -3.42 10.63 -6.40
CA SER A 71 -2.46 11.36 -7.24
C SER A 71 -2.66 11.09 -8.73
N GLN A 72 -3.23 9.92 -9.05
CA GLN A 72 -3.51 9.53 -10.44
C GLN A 72 -4.90 9.98 -10.91
N GLY A 73 -5.61 10.75 -10.09
CA GLY A 73 -6.93 11.25 -10.46
C GLY A 73 -8.05 10.25 -10.26
N VAL A 74 -7.78 9.13 -9.60
CA VAL A 74 -8.80 8.13 -9.32
C VAL A 74 -9.74 8.65 -8.24
N ASN A 75 -11.04 8.41 -8.42
CA ASN A 75 -12.03 8.78 -7.41
C ASN A 75 -11.90 7.84 -6.22
N VAL A 76 -11.53 8.39 -5.07
CA VAL A 76 -11.31 7.62 -3.84
C VAL A 76 -12.41 7.89 -2.80
N SER A 77 -13.59 8.29 -3.24
CA SER A 77 -14.70 8.63 -2.33
C SER A 77 -15.41 7.40 -1.77
N ALA A 78 -15.22 6.22 -2.36
CA ALA A 78 -15.86 5.01 -1.86
C ALA A 78 -15.39 4.74 -0.44
N SER A 79 -16.32 4.35 0.42
CA SER A 79 -16.01 4.07 1.83
C SER A 79 -16.89 2.95 2.35
N ALA A 80 -16.37 2.19 3.29
CA ALA A 80 -17.11 1.16 3.99
C ALA A 80 -16.88 1.31 5.47
N LYS A 81 -17.85 0.92 6.27
CA LYS A 81 -17.69 0.96 7.71
C LYS A 81 -16.72 -0.12 8.16
N LEU A 82 -15.78 0.25 9.02
CA LEU A 82 -14.80 -0.69 9.54
C LEU A 82 -15.25 -1.36 10.83
N THR A 83 -16.41 -0.98 11.36
CA THR A 83 -16.90 -1.48 12.64
C THR A 83 -17.20 -2.98 12.64
N GLY A 84 -17.34 -3.59 11.46
CA GLY A 84 -17.53 -5.03 11.34
C GLY A 84 -16.26 -5.84 11.56
N TYR A 85 -15.11 -5.19 11.64
CA TYR A 85 -13.84 -5.86 11.86
C TYR A 85 -13.48 -5.79 13.33
N ALA A 86 -13.06 -6.93 13.89
CA ALA A 86 -12.81 -7.04 15.33
C ALA A 86 -11.72 -6.08 15.80
N ASP A 87 -10.75 -5.78 14.94
CA ASP A 87 -9.60 -4.94 15.28
C ASP A 87 -9.67 -3.54 14.67
N SER A 88 -10.87 -3.06 14.35
CA SER A 88 -11.01 -1.73 13.74
C SER A 88 -10.45 -0.62 14.64
N ALA A 89 -10.48 -0.81 15.96
CA ALA A 89 -9.93 0.19 16.89
C ALA A 89 -8.41 0.31 16.79
N ALA A 90 -7.73 -0.68 16.24
CA ALA A 90 -6.27 -0.65 16.07
C ALA A 90 -5.85 0.15 14.84
N VAL A 91 -6.78 0.55 13.98
CA VAL A 91 -6.47 1.35 12.79
C VAL A 91 -6.09 2.76 13.22
N ALA A 92 -4.89 3.20 12.84
CA ALA A 92 -4.42 4.54 13.16
C ALA A 92 -5.30 5.60 12.48
N SER A 93 -5.44 6.76 13.12
CA SER A 93 -6.31 7.81 12.59
C SER A 93 -5.92 8.23 11.17
N TYR A 94 -4.63 8.26 10.86
CA TYR A 94 -4.17 8.64 9.51
C TYR A 94 -4.56 7.61 8.45
N ALA A 95 -4.86 6.38 8.84
CA ALA A 95 -5.12 5.29 7.91
C ALA A 95 -6.60 4.96 7.76
N LYS A 96 -7.45 5.55 8.59
CA LYS A 96 -8.89 5.17 8.61
C LYS A 96 -9.56 5.38 7.27
N GLU A 97 -9.32 6.50 6.63
CA GLU A 97 -9.94 6.82 5.35
C GLU A 97 -9.45 5.86 4.27
N ALA A 98 -8.14 5.58 4.26
CA ALA A 98 -7.55 4.68 3.29
C ALA A 98 -8.08 3.25 3.44
N LEU A 99 -8.18 2.75 4.67
CA LEU A 99 -8.69 1.40 4.90
C LEU A 99 -10.17 1.30 4.58
N SER A 100 -10.93 2.33 4.89
CA SER A 100 -12.35 2.39 4.53
C SER A 100 -12.52 2.32 3.00
N TRP A 101 -11.72 3.06 2.28
CA TRP A 101 -11.72 3.03 0.82
C TRP A 101 -11.30 1.63 0.31
N ALA A 102 -10.23 1.08 0.86
CA ALA A 102 -9.72 -0.23 0.43
C ALA A 102 -10.75 -1.32 0.67
N ALA A 103 -11.46 -1.28 1.79
CA ALA A 103 -12.52 -2.23 2.10
C ALA A 103 -13.69 -2.09 1.12
N ALA A 104 -14.09 -0.85 0.83
CA ALA A 104 -15.19 -0.58 -0.11
C ALA A 104 -14.86 -1.06 -1.51
N LYS A 105 -13.60 -0.96 -1.92
CA LYS A 105 -13.15 -1.38 -3.25
C LYS A 105 -12.78 -2.86 -3.32
N GLY A 106 -12.90 -3.60 -2.22
CA GLY A 106 -12.54 -5.00 -2.20
C GLY A 106 -11.03 -5.27 -2.23
N ILE A 107 -10.21 -4.24 -2.02
CA ILE A 107 -8.76 -4.38 -2.00
C ILE A 107 -8.33 -5.15 -0.76
N VAL A 108 -8.96 -4.86 0.37
CA VAL A 108 -8.75 -5.59 1.61
C VAL A 108 -10.09 -6.18 2.06
N SER A 109 -10.09 -7.45 2.44
CA SER A 109 -11.32 -8.12 2.87
C SER A 109 -11.27 -8.57 4.32
N GLY A 110 -10.11 -8.46 4.95
CA GLY A 110 -9.92 -8.96 6.30
C GLY A 110 -9.80 -10.48 6.32
N SER A 111 -9.10 -10.98 7.31
CA SER A 111 -8.94 -12.41 7.52
C SER A 111 -9.52 -12.73 8.88
N ASN A 112 -10.48 -13.68 8.93
CA ASN A 112 -11.16 -14.02 10.15
C ASN A 112 -11.80 -12.81 10.84
N GLY A 113 -12.34 -11.87 10.03
CA GLY A 113 -12.96 -10.67 10.55
C GLY A 113 -11.98 -9.63 11.08
N LYS A 114 -10.71 -9.71 10.69
CA LYS A 114 -9.67 -8.78 11.15
C LYS A 114 -8.98 -8.11 9.97
N LEU A 115 -8.63 -6.84 10.13
CA LEU A 115 -7.87 -6.08 9.14
C LEU A 115 -6.37 -6.26 9.32
N ASN A 116 -5.94 -6.53 10.54
CA ASN A 116 -4.53 -6.64 10.92
C ASN A 116 -3.73 -5.40 10.49
N PRO A 117 -4.15 -4.19 10.89
CA PRO A 117 -3.55 -2.96 10.35
C PRO A 117 -2.09 -2.76 10.74
N GLU A 118 -1.71 -3.23 11.92
CA GLU A 118 -0.34 -3.08 12.42
C GLU A 118 0.57 -4.23 12.01
N GLY A 119 0.01 -5.27 11.38
CA GLY A 119 0.81 -6.39 10.90
C GLY A 119 1.75 -5.96 9.79
N THR A 120 2.92 -6.59 9.74
CA THR A 120 3.91 -6.30 8.70
C THR A 120 3.35 -6.60 7.32
N ALA A 121 3.51 -5.67 6.40
CA ALA A 121 3.12 -5.89 5.01
C ALA A 121 4.17 -6.75 4.33
N THR A 122 3.77 -7.91 3.84
CA THR A 122 4.65 -8.78 3.07
C THR A 122 4.53 -8.49 1.59
N ARG A 123 5.46 -9.02 0.80
CA ARG A 123 5.38 -8.91 -0.65
C ARG A 123 4.12 -9.56 -1.20
N ALA A 124 3.67 -10.66 -0.56
CA ALA A 124 2.42 -11.30 -0.96
C ALA A 124 1.23 -10.38 -0.73
N HIS A 125 1.18 -9.70 0.41
CA HIS A 125 0.13 -8.71 0.68
C HIS A 125 0.14 -7.60 -0.36
N PHE A 126 1.32 -7.07 -0.65
CA PHE A 126 1.46 -6.01 -1.62
C PHE A 126 0.96 -6.45 -3.00
N ALA A 127 1.37 -7.64 -3.44
CA ALA A 127 0.95 -8.16 -4.73
C ALA A 127 -0.56 -8.32 -4.80
N VAL A 128 -1.18 -8.85 -3.76
CA VAL A 128 -2.64 -9.05 -3.72
C VAL A 128 -3.37 -7.71 -3.73
N PHE A 129 -2.94 -6.76 -2.90
CA PHE A 129 -3.59 -5.46 -2.83
C PHE A 129 -3.48 -4.72 -4.16
N LEU A 130 -2.31 -4.78 -4.78
CA LEU A 130 -2.08 -4.11 -6.05
C LEU A 130 -2.91 -4.75 -7.17
N TYR A 131 -2.97 -6.08 -7.20
CA TYR A 131 -3.81 -6.79 -8.17
C TYR A 131 -5.28 -6.39 -8.02
N ARG A 132 -5.79 -6.40 -6.80
CA ARG A 132 -7.18 -6.02 -6.53
C ARG A 132 -7.46 -4.58 -6.90
N TYR A 133 -6.50 -3.69 -6.62
CA TYR A 133 -6.61 -2.28 -7.01
C TYR A 133 -6.71 -2.15 -8.53
N SER A 134 -5.87 -2.87 -9.27
CA SER A 134 -5.81 -2.77 -10.74
C SER A 134 -7.03 -3.39 -11.42
N HIS A 135 -7.66 -4.36 -10.79
CA HIS A 135 -8.75 -5.15 -11.39
C HIS A 135 -10.09 -4.92 -10.70
N GLY A 136 -10.13 -4.03 -9.75
CA GLY A 136 -11.35 -3.73 -8.98
C GLY A 136 -12.18 -2.57 -9.54
#